data_827848f99daefd6ad46b8b66682bd3d4
#
_entry.id   827848f99daefd6ad46b8b66682bd3d4
#
_cell.length_a   1.000
_cell.length_b   1.000
_cell.length_c   1.000
_cell.angle_alpha   90.00
_cell.angle_beta   90.00
_cell.angle_gamma   90.00
#
_symmetry.space_group_name_H-M   'P 1'
#
loop_
_entity.id
_entity.type
_entity.pdbx_description
1 polymer ?
#
loop_
_entity_poly.entity_id
_entity_poly.type
_entity_poly.pdbx_seq_one_letter_code
_entity_poly.pdbx_strand_id
1 'polypeptide(L)'
;MTSVSRKAIAAVLAGSALILTAAGCSSDTAEAEPAPESTFVSKSVLEAGQANPMIAQGVALGGGAAVYKTSGLGPAASNKAAPEGTPESYIDSQFGGGMLPAGVTVTEAQGINVLKKIRENLEAQGLTLEDVVTMRVFLDNAPGTDRADYAGWNRAYRQFFANTNLETGDTELVPMGTAAPAAPIERNSARPTRFALEVGSLPVAGWLVEVEVDAVYPDGEEPS
;
A
#
# COMPACT_ATOMS: atom_id res chain seq x y z
N MET A 1 -43.63 57.52 10.19
CA MET A 1 -44.45 57.93 11.38
C MET A 1 -43.80 57.28 12.57
N THR A 2 -43.03 58.04 13.28
CA THR A 2 -43.16 58.45 14.70
C THR A 2 -43.02 57.28 15.68
N SER A 3 -42.17 57.28 16.67
CA SER A 3 -41.73 58.34 17.60
C SER A 3 -40.54 57.85 18.45
N VAL A 4 -39.63 58.75 18.63
CA VAL A 4 -38.53 58.81 19.60
C VAL A 4 -39.08 58.91 21.02
N SER A 5 -38.46 58.26 21.99
CA SER A 5 -38.45 58.79 23.34
C SER A 5 -37.16 58.51 24.07
N ARG A 6 -36.41 59.56 24.26
CA ARG A 6 -35.25 59.67 25.22
C ARG A 6 -35.84 59.97 26.59
N LYS A 7 -35.29 59.37 27.64
CA LYS A 7 -35.16 60.07 28.94
C LYS A 7 -33.84 59.69 29.62
N ALA A 8 -33.29 60.77 30.16
CA ALA A 8 -31.92 60.92 30.65
C ALA A 8 -31.87 60.82 32.19
N ILE A 9 -30.63 60.58 32.66
CA ILE A 9 -29.93 61.16 33.81
C ILE A 9 -30.34 60.66 35.20
N ALA A 10 -29.36 60.04 35.88
CA ALA A 10 -28.91 60.50 37.19
C ALA A 10 -27.52 59.90 37.52
N ALA A 11 -26.55 60.76 37.68
CA ALA A 11 -25.19 60.47 38.18
C ALA A 11 -25.26 60.48 39.73
N VAL A 12 -24.57 59.46 40.33
CA VAL A 12 -24.09 59.55 41.70
C VAL A 12 -22.65 59.10 41.78
N LEU A 13 -21.75 60.05 42.10
CA LEU A 13 -20.35 59.78 42.43
C LEU A 13 -20.30 59.34 43.91
N ALA A 14 -19.59 58.29 44.23
CA ALA A 14 -18.92 58.07 45.49
C ALA A 14 -17.86 56.98 45.44
N GLY A 15 -16.61 57.33 45.62
CA GLY A 15 -15.67 56.74 46.61
C GLY A 15 -14.91 55.47 46.16
N SER A 16 -13.69 55.75 45.80
CA SER A 16 -12.43 54.96 45.90
C SER A 16 -12.41 53.67 46.74
N ALA A 17 -11.99 52.58 46.18
CA ALA A 17 -11.03 51.65 46.79
C ALA A 17 -10.39 50.79 45.67
N LEU A 18 -9.13 51.09 45.36
CA LEU A 18 -8.29 50.20 44.55
C LEU A 18 -7.98 48.94 45.37
N ILE A 19 -8.57 47.82 44.98
CA ILE A 19 -8.07 46.51 45.39
C ILE A 19 -7.47 45.90 44.12
N LEU A 20 -6.13 45.88 44.01
CA LEU A 20 -5.42 45.05 43.05
C LEU A 20 -5.60 43.60 43.46
N THR A 21 -6.53 42.92 42.85
CA THR A 21 -6.55 41.44 42.80
C THR A 21 -5.71 41.03 41.61
N ALA A 22 -4.53 40.46 41.87
CA ALA A 22 -3.75 39.73 40.87
C ALA A 22 -4.61 38.54 40.39
N ALA A 23 -5.19 38.66 39.20
CA ALA A 23 -5.77 37.54 38.50
C ALA A 23 -4.62 36.63 38.03
N GLY A 24 -4.32 35.60 38.82
CA GLY A 24 -3.53 34.47 38.35
C GLY A 24 -4.26 33.81 37.19
N CYS A 25 -3.74 33.94 35.98
CA CYS A 25 -4.11 33.08 34.89
C CYS A 25 -3.63 31.66 35.22
N SER A 26 -4.48 30.86 35.86
CA SER A 26 -4.35 29.41 35.77
C SER A 26 -4.68 29.01 34.34
N SER A 27 -3.65 28.81 33.54
CA SER A 27 -3.81 28.04 32.32
C SER A 27 -4.11 26.59 32.74
N ASP A 28 -5.39 26.27 32.90
CA ASP A 28 -5.85 24.90 32.84
C ASP A 28 -5.53 24.40 31.40
N THR A 29 -4.33 23.90 31.21
CA THR A 29 -4.04 22.97 30.13
C THR A 29 -4.86 21.73 30.47
N ALA A 30 -6.06 21.66 29.95
CA ALA A 30 -6.79 20.40 29.91
C ALA A 30 -5.85 19.40 29.17
N GLU A 31 -5.26 18.51 29.96
CA GLU A 31 -4.51 17.37 29.41
C GLU A 31 -5.49 16.64 28.55
N ALA A 32 -5.24 16.62 27.22
CA ALA A 32 -6.10 15.94 26.28
C ALA A 32 -6.14 14.46 26.69
N GLU A 33 -7.33 13.96 26.98
CA GLU A 33 -7.53 12.55 27.27
C GLU A 33 -6.89 11.74 26.14
N PRO A 34 -6.01 10.76 26.43
CA PRO A 34 -5.34 9.99 25.39
C PRO A 34 -6.40 9.36 24.51
N ALA A 35 -6.24 9.51 23.20
CA ALA A 35 -7.14 8.86 22.25
C ALA A 35 -7.17 7.36 22.54
N PRO A 36 -8.34 6.70 22.47
CA PRO A 36 -8.44 5.27 22.70
C PRO A 36 -7.47 4.54 21.78
N GLU A 37 -6.65 3.67 22.35
CA GLU A 37 -5.74 2.83 21.58
C GLU A 37 -6.53 2.04 20.54
N SER A 38 -6.03 1.99 19.30
CA SER A 38 -6.69 1.20 18.26
C SER A 38 -6.60 -0.29 18.62
N THR A 39 -7.68 -1.02 18.45
CA THR A 39 -7.76 -2.46 18.73
C THR A 39 -7.19 -3.32 17.60
N PHE A 40 -6.55 -2.72 16.61
CA PHE A 40 -5.95 -3.39 15.46
C PHE A 40 -4.63 -2.73 15.07
N VAL A 41 -3.70 -3.50 14.50
CA VAL A 41 -2.44 -3.01 13.93
C VAL A 41 -2.70 -2.45 12.52
N SER A 42 -3.37 -3.22 11.68
CA SER A 42 -3.86 -2.78 10.37
C SER A 42 -5.23 -3.38 10.07
N LYS A 43 -6.01 -2.70 9.24
CA LYS A 43 -7.33 -3.16 8.80
C LYS A 43 -7.61 -2.73 7.36
N SER A 44 -7.78 -3.70 6.48
CA SER A 44 -8.22 -3.45 5.11
C SER A 44 -9.68 -2.99 5.07
N VAL A 45 -9.93 -1.93 4.32
CA VAL A 45 -11.27 -1.40 4.00
C VAL A 45 -11.62 -1.84 2.59
N LEU A 46 -12.57 -2.75 2.46
CA LEU A 46 -12.99 -3.29 1.18
C LEU A 46 -14.10 -2.45 0.56
N GLU A 47 -14.26 -2.53 -0.75
CA GLU A 47 -15.35 -1.86 -1.46
C GLU A 47 -16.70 -2.47 -1.07
N ALA A 48 -17.67 -1.60 -0.74
CA ALA A 48 -18.99 -2.04 -0.34
C ALA A 48 -19.66 -2.86 -1.45
N GLY A 49 -20.19 -4.04 -1.09
CA GLY A 49 -20.84 -4.94 -2.03
C GLY A 49 -19.89 -5.86 -2.81
N GLN A 50 -18.58 -5.76 -2.60
CA GLN A 50 -17.60 -6.72 -3.11
C GLN A 50 -17.06 -7.60 -1.97
N ALA A 51 -17.47 -8.87 -1.97
CA ALA A 51 -17.04 -9.81 -0.94
C ALA A 51 -15.56 -10.22 -1.08
N ASN A 52 -15.04 -10.22 -2.30
CA ASN A 52 -13.71 -10.76 -2.60
C ASN A 52 -12.95 -9.91 -3.65
N PRO A 53 -12.70 -8.60 -3.38
CA PRO A 53 -11.98 -7.73 -4.31
C PRO A 53 -10.50 -8.13 -4.41
N MET A 54 -9.83 -7.72 -5.50
CA MET A 54 -8.38 -7.95 -5.67
C MET A 54 -7.51 -6.98 -4.85
N ILE A 55 -8.04 -5.82 -4.50
CA ILE A 55 -7.35 -4.77 -3.74
C ILE A 55 -8.31 -4.16 -2.74
N ALA A 56 -7.81 -3.56 -1.67
CA ALA A 56 -8.60 -2.75 -0.76
C ALA A 56 -8.82 -1.33 -1.33
N GLN A 57 -9.90 -0.68 -0.93
CA GLN A 57 -10.10 0.76 -1.13
C GLN A 57 -9.13 1.58 -0.27
N GLY A 58 -8.82 1.07 0.91
CA GLY A 58 -7.93 1.69 1.87
C GLY A 58 -7.44 0.67 2.89
N VAL A 59 -6.38 1.01 3.60
CA VAL A 59 -5.93 0.29 4.79
C VAL A 59 -5.81 1.30 5.92
N ALA A 60 -6.54 1.07 7.02
CA ALA A 60 -6.37 1.83 8.24
C ALA A 60 -5.23 1.23 9.06
N LEU A 61 -4.36 2.09 9.60
CA LEU A 61 -3.28 1.69 10.49
C LEU A 61 -3.62 2.11 11.92
N GLY A 62 -3.33 1.25 12.87
CA GLY A 62 -3.44 1.55 14.30
C GLY A 62 -2.40 2.56 14.76
N GLY A 63 -2.65 3.22 15.89
CA GLY A 63 -1.80 4.32 16.36
C GLY A 63 -0.37 3.92 16.73
N GLY A 64 -0.12 2.64 17.01
CA GLY A 64 1.20 2.08 17.35
C GLY A 64 1.84 1.24 16.24
N ALA A 65 1.25 1.19 15.04
CA ALA A 65 1.72 0.32 13.97
C ALA A 65 3.15 0.67 13.49
N ALA A 66 4.09 -0.24 13.67
CA ALA A 66 5.42 -0.13 13.10
C ALA A 66 5.38 -0.51 11.62
N VAL A 67 5.95 0.32 10.76
CA VAL A 67 5.87 0.17 9.29
C VAL A 67 7.26 -0.01 8.71
N TYR A 68 7.42 -1.07 7.93
CA TYR A 68 8.56 -1.27 7.05
C TYR A 68 8.22 -0.81 5.64
N LYS A 69 9.13 -0.05 5.02
CA LYS A 69 9.00 0.43 3.64
C LYS A 69 10.16 -0.09 2.80
N THR A 70 9.85 -0.73 1.68
CA THR A 70 10.90 -1.07 0.73
C THR A 70 11.30 0.16 -0.09
N SER A 71 12.48 0.11 -0.69
CA SER A 71 12.76 0.93 -1.88
C SER A 71 11.96 0.40 -3.07
N GLY A 72 11.98 1.12 -4.18
CA GLY A 72 11.58 0.56 -5.47
C GLY A 72 12.48 -0.63 -5.81
N LEU A 73 11.88 -1.81 -5.97
CA LEU A 73 12.56 -3.05 -6.31
C LEU A 73 12.19 -3.45 -7.73
N GLY A 74 13.19 -3.70 -8.56
CA GLY A 74 13.01 -4.29 -9.88
C GLY A 74 13.40 -5.76 -9.91
N PRO A 75 13.08 -6.49 -10.99
CA PRO A 75 13.37 -7.90 -11.13
C PRO A 75 14.88 -8.18 -11.15
N ALA A 76 15.28 -9.34 -10.66
CA ALA A 76 16.67 -9.80 -10.73
C ALA A 76 17.03 -10.28 -12.14
N ALA A 77 18.27 -10.08 -12.57
CA ALA A 77 18.79 -10.59 -13.85
C ALA A 77 18.98 -12.12 -13.81
N SER A 78 17.88 -12.87 -13.81
CA SER A 78 17.83 -14.32 -13.57
C SER A 78 18.02 -15.15 -14.83
N ASN A 79 17.68 -14.63 -16.02
CA ASN A 79 17.85 -15.33 -17.30
C ASN A 79 19.21 -15.00 -17.93
N LYS A 80 20.21 -15.83 -17.68
CA LYS A 80 21.56 -15.67 -18.23
C LYS A 80 21.68 -16.03 -19.72
N ALA A 81 20.64 -16.59 -20.32
CA ALA A 81 20.64 -16.93 -21.74
C ALA A 81 20.26 -15.73 -22.62
N ALA A 82 19.61 -14.71 -22.05
CA ALA A 82 19.28 -13.46 -22.75
C ALA A 82 20.42 -12.44 -22.68
N PRO A 83 20.56 -11.55 -23.68
CA PRO A 83 21.53 -10.46 -23.62
C PRO A 83 21.28 -9.56 -22.41
N GLU A 84 22.33 -9.10 -21.75
CA GLU A 84 22.25 -8.18 -20.62
C GLU A 84 21.54 -6.88 -21.00
N GLY A 85 20.69 -6.38 -20.10
CA GLY A 85 19.93 -5.15 -20.31
C GLY A 85 18.73 -5.27 -21.24
N THR A 86 18.41 -6.49 -21.71
CA THR A 86 17.15 -6.74 -22.41
C THR A 86 16.05 -7.16 -21.44
N PRO A 87 14.77 -6.91 -21.77
CA PRO A 87 13.68 -7.32 -20.88
C PRO A 87 13.69 -8.81 -20.53
N GLU A 88 14.10 -9.65 -21.48
CA GLU A 88 14.16 -11.10 -21.31
C GLU A 88 15.24 -11.52 -20.29
N SER A 89 16.27 -10.71 -20.04
CA SER A 89 17.29 -11.01 -19.02
C SER A 89 16.75 -10.98 -17.60
N TYR A 90 15.61 -10.32 -17.38
CA TYR A 90 14.96 -10.13 -16.08
C TYR A 90 13.73 -11.02 -15.85
N ILE A 91 13.47 -11.98 -16.70
CA ILE A 91 12.40 -12.95 -16.43
C ILE A 91 12.84 -13.93 -15.34
N ASP A 92 11.86 -14.46 -14.58
CA ASP A 92 12.13 -15.40 -13.51
C ASP A 92 12.75 -16.72 -14.03
N SER A 93 13.70 -17.28 -13.25
CA SER A 93 14.39 -18.52 -13.60
C SER A 93 13.49 -19.74 -13.70
N GLN A 94 12.27 -19.71 -13.12
CA GLN A 94 11.29 -20.80 -13.26
C GLN A 94 10.87 -21.04 -14.71
N PHE A 95 11.02 -20.04 -15.58
CA PHE A 95 10.67 -20.15 -17.01
C PHE A 95 11.81 -20.75 -17.86
N GLY A 96 12.69 -21.50 -17.29
CA GLY A 96 13.68 -22.37 -17.93
C GLY A 96 14.30 -21.84 -19.24
N GLY A 97 15.49 -21.26 -19.19
CA GLY A 97 16.22 -20.78 -20.38
C GLY A 97 15.53 -19.64 -21.15
N GLY A 98 14.52 -18.99 -20.52
CA GLY A 98 13.83 -17.84 -21.10
C GLY A 98 12.66 -18.19 -22.03
N MET A 99 12.23 -19.44 -22.10
CA MET A 99 11.01 -19.81 -22.79
C MET A 99 9.78 -19.54 -21.92
N LEU A 100 8.98 -18.57 -22.32
CA LEU A 100 7.74 -18.25 -21.61
C LEU A 100 6.63 -19.24 -22.01
N PRO A 101 5.82 -19.72 -21.04
CA PRO A 101 4.60 -20.47 -21.34
C PRO A 101 3.63 -19.68 -22.24
N ALA A 102 2.71 -20.37 -22.88
CA ALA A 102 1.75 -19.74 -23.78
C ALA A 102 1.00 -18.58 -23.12
N GLY A 103 1.08 -17.39 -23.72
CA GLY A 103 0.41 -16.18 -23.28
C GLY A 103 1.02 -15.49 -22.04
N VAL A 104 2.08 -16.03 -21.45
CA VAL A 104 2.87 -15.32 -20.44
C VAL A 104 3.68 -14.25 -21.16
N THR A 105 3.51 -13.00 -20.74
CA THR A 105 4.26 -11.87 -21.27
C THR A 105 5.55 -11.66 -20.49
N VAL A 106 6.48 -10.89 -21.07
CA VAL A 106 7.72 -10.52 -20.36
C VAL A 106 7.40 -9.71 -19.11
N THR A 107 6.42 -8.81 -19.16
CA THR A 107 5.96 -8.04 -18.00
C THR A 107 5.41 -8.96 -16.89
N GLU A 108 4.61 -9.97 -17.25
CA GLU A 108 4.12 -10.97 -16.28
C GLU A 108 5.27 -11.74 -15.63
N ALA A 109 6.23 -12.20 -16.43
CA ALA A 109 7.39 -12.94 -15.95
C ALA A 109 8.33 -12.11 -15.06
N GLN A 110 8.53 -10.83 -15.42
CA GLN A 110 9.26 -9.87 -14.55
C GLN A 110 8.47 -9.55 -13.28
N GLY A 111 7.14 -9.44 -13.36
CA GLY A 111 6.26 -9.25 -12.20
C GLY A 111 6.39 -10.40 -11.20
N ILE A 112 6.42 -11.63 -11.68
CA ILE A 112 6.68 -12.81 -10.82
C ILE A 112 8.07 -12.73 -10.17
N ASN A 113 9.08 -12.35 -10.93
CA ASN A 113 10.46 -12.22 -10.44
C ASN A 113 10.55 -11.16 -9.32
N VAL A 114 10.02 -9.96 -9.54
CA VAL A 114 10.09 -8.89 -8.54
C VAL A 114 9.28 -9.21 -7.29
N LEU A 115 8.12 -9.88 -7.40
CA LEU A 115 7.32 -10.27 -6.24
C LEU A 115 8.02 -11.33 -5.38
N LYS A 116 8.76 -12.27 -5.97
CA LYS A 116 9.66 -13.17 -5.23
C LYS A 116 10.74 -12.40 -4.48
N LYS A 117 11.36 -11.42 -5.13
CA LYS A 117 12.39 -10.57 -4.50
C LYS A 117 11.82 -9.72 -3.36
N ILE A 118 10.60 -9.21 -3.49
CA ILE A 118 9.89 -8.51 -2.40
C ILE A 118 9.65 -9.46 -1.24
N ARG A 119 9.17 -10.68 -1.49
CA ARG A 119 9.00 -11.69 -0.45
C ARG A 119 10.31 -11.92 0.31
N GLU A 120 11.42 -12.21 -0.39
CA GLU A 120 12.73 -12.40 0.22
C GLU A 120 13.19 -11.19 1.04
N ASN A 121 12.90 -9.97 0.56
CA ASN A 121 13.22 -8.74 1.27
C ASN A 121 12.41 -8.59 2.57
N LEU A 122 11.11 -8.91 2.54
CA LEU A 122 10.24 -8.89 3.71
C LEU A 122 10.64 -9.97 4.73
N GLU A 123 10.89 -11.21 4.28
CA GLU A 123 11.32 -12.33 5.12
C GLU A 123 12.63 -12.00 5.88
N ALA A 124 13.55 -11.28 5.24
CA ALA A 124 14.78 -10.81 5.89
C ALA A 124 14.52 -9.78 7.01
N GLN A 125 13.33 -9.20 7.08
CA GLN A 125 12.89 -8.28 8.13
C GLN A 125 11.90 -8.94 9.12
N GLY A 126 11.65 -10.24 9.01
CA GLY A 126 10.67 -10.97 9.84
C GLY A 126 9.22 -10.75 9.40
N LEU A 127 9.00 -10.23 8.19
CA LEU A 127 7.68 -9.96 7.61
C LEU A 127 7.35 -10.96 6.49
N THR A 128 6.09 -11.02 6.12
CA THR A 128 5.58 -11.85 5.02
C THR A 128 4.83 -10.99 4.00
N LEU A 129 4.42 -11.58 2.88
CA LEU A 129 3.55 -10.88 1.93
C LEU A 129 2.14 -10.60 2.50
N GLU A 130 1.70 -11.30 3.56
CA GLU A 130 0.42 -11.03 4.21
C GLU A 130 0.43 -9.71 5.01
N ASP A 131 1.61 -9.24 5.41
CA ASP A 131 1.78 -8.00 6.16
C ASP A 131 1.79 -6.74 5.26
N VAL A 132 1.76 -6.92 3.93
CA VAL A 132 1.77 -5.81 2.97
C VAL A 132 0.44 -5.06 2.98
N VAL A 133 0.49 -3.77 3.27
CA VAL A 133 -0.68 -2.88 3.37
C VAL A 133 -0.80 -1.92 2.19
N THR A 134 0.30 -1.61 1.52
CA THR A 134 0.32 -0.73 0.33
C THR A 134 1.29 -1.26 -0.71
N MET A 135 0.92 -1.15 -1.99
CA MET A 135 1.77 -1.49 -3.12
C MET A 135 1.71 -0.41 -4.18
N ARG A 136 2.87 0.07 -4.63
CA ARG A 136 3.04 1.04 -5.71
C ARG A 136 3.76 0.36 -6.85
N VAL A 137 3.18 0.40 -8.04
CA VAL A 137 3.67 -0.34 -9.21
C VAL A 137 3.93 0.63 -10.34
N PHE A 138 5.15 0.60 -10.85
CA PHE A 138 5.59 1.38 -11.99
C PHE A 138 5.87 0.42 -13.14
N LEU A 139 5.22 0.67 -14.27
CA LEU A 139 5.31 -0.19 -15.45
C LEU A 139 5.88 0.60 -16.62
N ASP A 140 6.82 -0.01 -17.34
CA ASP A 140 7.29 0.50 -18.61
C ASP A 140 6.74 -0.36 -19.76
N ASN A 141 6.77 0.19 -20.96
CA ASN A 141 6.30 -0.49 -22.15
C ASN A 141 7.30 -1.56 -22.61
N ALA A 142 6.81 -2.75 -22.94
CA ALA A 142 7.64 -3.71 -23.61
C ALA A 142 8.06 -3.16 -25.00
N PRO A 143 9.28 -3.47 -25.48
CA PRO A 143 9.73 -3.02 -26.80
C PRO A 143 8.72 -3.36 -27.91
N GLY A 144 8.39 -2.36 -28.72
CA GLY A 144 7.41 -2.48 -29.80
C GLY A 144 5.96 -2.35 -29.39
N THR A 145 5.69 -1.98 -28.13
CA THR A 145 4.34 -1.65 -27.66
C THR A 145 4.27 -0.16 -27.29
N ASP A 146 3.08 0.40 -27.32
CA ASP A 146 2.76 1.79 -26.99
C ASP A 146 2.01 1.93 -25.66
N ARG A 147 1.89 0.83 -24.91
CA ARG A 147 1.23 0.78 -23.60
C ARG A 147 1.80 -0.31 -22.72
N ALA A 148 1.90 -0.03 -21.42
CA ALA A 148 2.29 -1.00 -20.42
C ALA A 148 1.30 -2.19 -20.32
N ASP A 149 1.81 -3.37 -20.05
CA ASP A 149 1.02 -4.60 -19.90
C ASP A 149 0.44 -4.74 -18.50
N TYR A 150 -0.61 -3.97 -18.21
CA TYR A 150 -1.37 -4.08 -16.96
C TYR A 150 -2.00 -5.46 -16.75
N ALA A 151 -2.35 -6.16 -17.82
CA ALA A 151 -2.96 -7.49 -17.74
C ALA A 151 -1.95 -8.53 -17.27
N GLY A 152 -0.74 -8.53 -17.83
CA GLY A 152 0.35 -9.38 -17.41
C GLY A 152 0.76 -9.10 -15.96
N TRP A 153 0.90 -7.82 -15.58
CA TRP A 153 1.13 -7.45 -14.20
C TRP A 153 0.03 -7.99 -13.25
N ASN A 154 -1.25 -7.83 -13.60
CA ASN A 154 -2.35 -8.31 -12.77
C ASN A 154 -2.33 -9.84 -12.59
N ARG A 155 -1.94 -10.61 -13.62
CA ARG A 155 -1.77 -12.07 -13.49
C ARG A 155 -0.60 -12.41 -12.55
N ALA A 156 0.54 -11.71 -12.68
CA ALA A 156 1.67 -11.86 -11.76
C ALA A 156 1.26 -11.54 -10.31
N TYR A 157 0.55 -10.44 -10.08
CA TYR A 157 0.04 -10.05 -8.77
C TYR A 157 -0.84 -11.15 -8.15
N ARG A 158 -1.74 -11.74 -8.93
CA ARG A 158 -2.63 -12.81 -8.45
C ARG A 158 -1.90 -14.10 -8.08
N GLN A 159 -0.67 -14.29 -8.53
CA GLN A 159 0.15 -15.43 -8.09
C GLN A 159 0.62 -15.31 -6.64
N PHE A 160 0.57 -14.10 -6.03
CA PHE A 160 1.11 -13.83 -4.70
C PHE A 160 0.12 -13.10 -3.77
N PHE A 161 -0.93 -12.48 -4.29
CA PHE A 161 -1.88 -11.66 -3.53
C PHE A 161 -3.31 -11.93 -3.95
N ALA A 162 -4.23 -11.67 -3.02
CA ALA A 162 -5.66 -11.67 -3.26
C ALA A 162 -6.20 -12.98 -3.87
N ASN A 163 -5.55 -14.09 -3.61
CA ASN A 163 -5.88 -15.41 -4.14
C ASN A 163 -6.45 -16.39 -3.10
N THR A 164 -6.93 -15.84 -1.99
CA THR A 164 -7.71 -16.55 -0.99
C THR A 164 -9.09 -15.89 -0.90
N ASN A 165 -10.14 -16.68 -0.98
CA ASN A 165 -11.50 -16.19 -0.78
C ASN A 165 -11.69 -15.74 0.68
N LEU A 166 -12.11 -14.50 0.89
CA LEU A 166 -12.21 -13.92 2.23
C LEU A 166 -13.40 -14.43 3.04
N GLU A 167 -14.42 -15.00 2.39
CA GLU A 167 -15.60 -15.55 3.06
C GLU A 167 -15.41 -17.02 3.45
N THR A 168 -14.81 -17.81 2.54
CA THR A 168 -14.69 -19.27 2.73
C THR A 168 -13.30 -19.69 3.20
N GLY A 169 -12.28 -18.83 3.00
CA GLY A 169 -10.88 -19.19 3.26
C GLY A 169 -10.26 -20.10 2.19
N ASP A 170 -10.98 -20.45 1.12
CA ASP A 170 -10.47 -21.31 0.08
C ASP A 170 -9.44 -20.61 -0.81
N THR A 171 -8.49 -21.39 -1.34
CA THR A 171 -7.56 -20.90 -2.35
C THR A 171 -8.27 -20.73 -3.69
N GLU A 172 -8.20 -19.54 -4.27
CA GLU A 172 -8.69 -19.27 -5.62
C GLU A 172 -7.64 -19.66 -6.65
N LEU A 173 -8.08 -20.40 -7.66
CA LEU A 173 -7.23 -20.73 -8.82
C LEU A 173 -7.03 -19.48 -9.67
N VAL A 174 -5.79 -19.27 -10.14
CA VAL A 174 -5.41 -18.08 -10.91
C VAL A 174 -4.73 -18.46 -12.22
N PRO A 175 -4.95 -17.73 -13.34
CA PRO A 175 -4.29 -18.03 -14.59
C PRO A 175 -2.83 -17.52 -14.57
N MET A 176 -1.99 -18.19 -15.37
CA MET A 176 -0.67 -17.75 -15.78
C MET A 176 -0.66 -17.73 -17.32
N GLY A 177 -0.43 -16.58 -17.93
CA GLY A 177 -0.60 -16.41 -19.37
C GLY A 177 -2.02 -16.76 -19.83
N THR A 178 -2.12 -17.70 -20.77
CA THR A 178 -3.40 -18.23 -21.29
C THR A 178 -3.73 -19.63 -20.77
N ALA A 179 -2.95 -20.14 -19.81
CA ALA A 179 -3.21 -21.45 -19.22
C ALA A 179 -4.52 -21.46 -18.41
N ALA A 180 -5.12 -22.62 -18.24
CA ALA A 180 -6.23 -22.80 -17.32
C ALA A 180 -5.81 -22.37 -15.89
N PRO A 181 -6.72 -21.75 -15.11
CA PRO A 181 -6.42 -21.38 -13.74
C PRO A 181 -5.91 -22.59 -12.93
N ALA A 182 -4.85 -22.36 -12.14
CA ALA A 182 -4.20 -23.35 -11.29
C ALA A 182 -3.93 -22.73 -9.90
N ALA A 183 -3.41 -23.52 -8.97
CA ALA A 183 -2.99 -23.02 -7.67
C ALA A 183 -1.95 -21.89 -7.85
N PRO A 184 -2.07 -20.78 -7.09
CA PRO A 184 -1.11 -19.69 -7.13
C PRO A 184 0.28 -20.15 -6.67
N ILE A 185 1.31 -19.37 -7.01
CA ILE A 185 2.69 -19.61 -6.53
C ILE A 185 2.73 -19.52 -5.00
N GLU A 186 2.00 -18.57 -4.45
CA GLU A 186 1.88 -18.40 -3.00
C GLU A 186 0.44 -18.03 -2.63
N ARG A 187 -0.13 -18.77 -1.68
CA ARG A 187 -1.45 -18.48 -1.14
C ARG A 187 -1.38 -17.27 -0.21
N ASN A 188 -2.21 -16.26 -0.45
CA ASN A 188 -2.22 -15.04 0.34
C ASN A 188 -3.62 -14.39 0.34
N SER A 189 -4.09 -14.03 1.53
CA SER A 189 -5.36 -13.35 1.74
C SER A 189 -5.25 -11.84 1.67
N ALA A 190 -4.06 -11.26 1.73
CA ALA A 190 -3.85 -9.82 1.81
C ALA A 190 -4.45 -9.07 0.61
N ARG A 191 -5.06 -7.93 0.92
CA ARG A 191 -5.64 -6.96 -0.01
C ARG A 191 -5.00 -5.59 0.26
N PRO A 192 -3.74 -5.37 -0.16
CA PRO A 192 -3.13 -4.06 0.00
C PRO A 192 -3.89 -3.00 -0.82
N THR A 193 -3.81 -1.73 -0.41
CA THR A 193 -4.08 -0.65 -1.36
C THR A 193 -3.07 -0.74 -2.49
N ARG A 194 -3.49 -0.53 -3.74
CA ARG A 194 -2.60 -0.67 -4.89
C ARG A 194 -2.96 0.32 -5.98
N PHE A 195 -1.95 0.95 -6.55
CA PHE A 195 -2.04 1.54 -7.88
C PHE A 195 -0.96 0.95 -8.79
N ALA A 196 -1.20 1.00 -10.10
CA ALA A 196 -0.23 0.70 -11.13
C ALA A 196 -0.26 1.83 -12.16
N LEU A 197 0.90 2.38 -12.44
CA LEU A 197 1.08 3.51 -13.38
C LEU A 197 2.05 3.12 -14.48
N GLU A 198 1.78 3.57 -15.68
CA GLU A 198 2.75 3.60 -16.75
C GLU A 198 3.68 4.79 -16.55
N VAL A 199 4.99 4.57 -16.70
CA VAL A 199 6.02 5.59 -16.57
C VAL A 199 6.80 5.74 -17.87
N GLY A 200 7.46 6.87 -18.05
CA GLY A 200 8.22 7.14 -19.27
C GLY A 200 9.51 6.32 -19.39
N SER A 201 10.04 5.81 -18.27
CA SER A 201 11.17 4.88 -18.22
C SER A 201 11.40 4.39 -16.79
N LEU A 202 12.04 3.25 -16.65
CA LEU A 202 12.56 2.75 -15.39
C LEU A 202 14.09 2.92 -15.33
N PRO A 203 14.70 2.94 -14.12
CA PRO A 203 16.12 3.32 -13.95
C PRO A 203 17.11 2.31 -14.53
N VAL A 204 16.68 1.09 -14.77
CA VAL A 204 17.53 0.00 -15.29
C VAL A 204 17.02 -0.46 -16.65
N ALA A 205 17.91 -0.45 -17.64
CA ALA A 205 17.58 -0.91 -18.99
C ALA A 205 17.04 -2.34 -18.96
N GLY A 206 15.90 -2.57 -19.63
CA GLY A 206 15.23 -3.87 -19.68
C GLY A 206 14.25 -4.16 -18.54
N TRP A 207 14.19 -3.32 -17.51
CA TRP A 207 13.09 -3.42 -16.55
C TRP A 207 11.78 -2.95 -17.17
N LEU A 208 10.72 -3.73 -16.99
CA LEU A 208 9.35 -3.37 -17.34
C LEU A 208 8.47 -3.21 -16.10
N VAL A 209 8.99 -3.56 -14.92
CA VAL A 209 8.25 -3.53 -13.65
C VAL A 209 9.19 -3.08 -12.54
N GLU A 210 8.75 -2.11 -11.76
CA GLU A 210 9.34 -1.73 -10.48
C GLU A 210 8.23 -1.63 -9.43
N VAL A 211 8.47 -2.15 -8.22
CA VAL A 211 7.45 -2.24 -7.17
C VAL A 211 8.02 -1.78 -5.84
N GLU A 212 7.26 -0.96 -5.13
CA GLU A 212 7.49 -0.53 -3.75
C GLU A 212 6.32 -1.02 -2.89
N VAL A 213 6.61 -1.50 -1.68
CA VAL A 213 5.59 -1.90 -0.72
C VAL A 213 5.82 -1.26 0.65
N ASP A 214 4.71 -1.02 1.36
CA ASP A 214 4.70 -0.80 2.80
C ASP A 214 4.10 -2.05 3.46
N ALA A 215 4.78 -2.57 4.48
CA ALA A 215 4.32 -3.69 5.29
C ALA A 215 4.28 -3.28 6.77
N VAL A 216 3.39 -3.88 7.55
CA VAL A 216 3.18 -3.54 8.96
C VAL A 216 3.56 -4.75 9.80
N TYR A 217 4.43 -4.52 10.78
CA TYR A 217 4.78 -5.57 11.74
C TYR A 217 3.56 -5.98 12.55
N PRO A 218 3.33 -7.29 12.77
CA PRO A 218 2.38 -7.74 13.77
C PRO A 218 2.72 -7.16 15.14
N ASP A 219 1.71 -7.01 15.99
CA ASP A 219 1.87 -6.42 17.32
C ASP A 219 2.90 -7.19 18.17
N GLY A 220 3.92 -6.48 18.66
CA GLY A 220 5.01 -7.06 19.45
C GLY A 220 6.11 -7.77 18.66
N GLU A 221 6.09 -7.69 17.33
CA GLU A 221 7.10 -8.30 16.43
C GLU A 221 8.01 -7.25 15.76
N GLU A 222 7.94 -5.99 16.21
CA GLU A 222 8.78 -4.91 15.69
C GLU A 222 10.26 -5.17 15.97
N PRO A 223 11.17 -4.80 15.05
CA PRO A 223 12.60 -4.92 15.29
C PRO A 223 13.02 -4.02 16.45
N SER A 224 13.86 -4.56 17.34
CA SER A 224 14.42 -3.87 18.52
C SER A 224 15.51 -2.86 18.14
#